data_af3ce3ece92c220e8ae30073016ec4e7
#
_entry.id   af3ce3ece92c220e8ae30073016ec4e7
#
_cell.length_a   1.000
_cell.length_b   1.000
_cell.length_c   1.000
_cell.angle_alpha   90.00
_cell.angle_beta   90.00
_cell.angle_gamma   90.00
#
_symmetry.space_group_name_H-M   'P 1'
#
loop_
_entity.id
_entity.type
_entity.pdbx_description
1 polymer ?
#
loop_
_entity_poly.entity_id
_entity_poly.type
_entity_poly.pdbx_seq_one_letter_code
_entity_poly.pdbx_strand_id
1 'polypeptide(L)'
;MNSRRNSTSIKACSGLRQPTQWTLYGLGAIIIVIGVAALFSKGLSAAKLYKEIETMNRRPSSLIAVRDSGKLSNRYLTYYDEPWGCWFLPNHRSRDSYSEDKARMSEYLSTEFKIPEDDFTLGFLGTTTSTKWSTEHDEERTYDYRLYMAKVSVLPADWLLDGEFIVGSKRCRWMTLDDMRNDPKIYEINSDVIQMLGDRI
;
A
#
# COMPACT_ATOMS: atom_id res chain seq x y z
N MET A 1 79.48 -58.11 13.92
CA MET A 1 78.26 -57.84 14.66
C MET A 1 77.25 -57.17 13.71
N ASN A 2 76.27 -57.97 13.27
CA ASN A 2 75.29 -57.64 12.24
C ASN A 2 74.07 -57.00 12.89
N SER A 3 73.75 -55.78 12.52
CA SER A 3 72.47 -55.18 12.85
C SER A 3 71.59 -55.10 11.62
N ARG A 4 70.57 -55.92 11.59
CA ARG A 4 69.49 -55.93 10.59
C ARG A 4 68.51 -54.83 10.92
N ARG A 5 68.31 -53.88 9.97
CA ARG A 5 67.17 -52.93 10.00
C ARG A 5 65.96 -53.55 9.31
N ASN A 6 64.93 -53.74 10.09
CA ASN A 6 63.61 -54.10 9.54
C ASN A 6 62.95 -52.85 8.98
N SER A 7 62.74 -52.83 7.68
CA SER A 7 61.95 -51.81 6.97
C SER A 7 60.52 -52.26 6.92
N THR A 8 59.66 -51.65 7.73
CA THR A 8 58.21 -51.88 7.72
C THR A 8 57.59 -50.96 6.62
N SER A 9 57.18 -51.57 5.55
CA SER A 9 56.47 -50.90 4.44
C SER A 9 55.03 -50.60 4.84
N ILE A 10 54.73 -49.33 5.04
CA ILE A 10 53.34 -48.85 5.23
C ILE A 10 52.69 -48.76 3.84
N LYS A 11 51.80 -49.72 3.55
CA LYS A 11 50.90 -49.58 2.37
C LYS A 11 49.92 -48.48 2.62
N ALA A 12 50.10 -47.34 1.96
CA ALA A 12 49.12 -46.27 1.90
C ALA A 12 47.86 -46.76 1.15
N CYS A 13 46.74 -46.76 1.83
CA CYS A 13 45.42 -46.96 1.24
C CYS A 13 45.02 -45.67 0.48
N SER A 14 45.38 -45.58 -0.80
CA SER A 14 44.92 -44.51 -1.70
C SER A 14 43.80 -45.03 -2.55
N GLY A 15 42.56 -44.88 -2.04
CA GLY A 15 41.36 -45.36 -2.72
C GLY A 15 40.18 -44.39 -2.71
N LEU A 16 40.43 -43.08 -2.56
CA LEU A 16 39.40 -42.09 -2.81
C LEU A 16 39.51 -41.65 -4.30
N ARG A 17 38.70 -42.31 -5.16
CA ARG A 17 38.49 -41.82 -6.52
C ARG A 17 37.89 -40.41 -6.42
N GLN A 18 38.63 -39.38 -6.84
CA GLN A 18 38.09 -38.04 -7.06
C GLN A 18 36.94 -38.16 -8.06
N PRO A 19 35.76 -37.63 -7.77
CA PRO A 19 34.68 -37.59 -8.73
C PRO A 19 35.17 -36.79 -9.94
N THR A 20 35.04 -37.39 -11.12
CA THR A 20 35.41 -36.72 -12.36
C THR A 20 34.54 -35.46 -12.52
N GLN A 21 35.06 -34.35 -13.07
CA GLN A 21 34.30 -33.11 -13.27
C GLN A 21 32.93 -33.36 -13.92
N TRP A 22 32.80 -34.33 -14.79
CA TRP A 22 31.56 -34.74 -15.44
C TRP A 22 30.48 -35.26 -14.46
N THR A 23 30.84 -35.92 -13.39
CA THR A 23 29.86 -36.34 -12.35
C THR A 23 29.34 -35.20 -11.53
N LEU A 24 30.15 -34.15 -11.31
CA LEU A 24 29.70 -32.92 -10.64
C LEU A 24 28.76 -32.10 -11.52
N TYR A 25 29.05 -32.00 -12.82
CA TYR A 25 28.15 -31.32 -13.78
C TYR A 25 26.81 -32.06 -13.93
N GLY A 26 26.85 -33.39 -13.97
CA GLY A 26 25.65 -34.23 -14.05
C GLY A 26 24.76 -34.07 -12.82
N LEU A 27 25.33 -34.04 -11.60
CA LEU A 27 24.60 -33.80 -10.37
C LEU A 27 23.98 -32.37 -10.32
N GLY A 28 24.73 -31.39 -10.74
CA GLY A 28 24.26 -30.01 -10.83
C GLY A 28 23.06 -29.87 -11.78
N ALA A 29 23.14 -30.48 -12.97
CA ALA A 29 22.05 -30.48 -13.94
C ALA A 29 20.78 -31.15 -13.40
N ILE A 30 20.91 -32.28 -12.68
CA ILE A 30 19.78 -32.98 -12.09
C ILE A 30 19.11 -32.11 -11.02
N ILE A 31 19.86 -31.43 -10.16
CA ILE A 31 19.32 -30.56 -9.12
C ILE A 31 18.54 -29.40 -9.75
N ILE A 32 19.08 -28.81 -10.83
CA ILE A 32 18.38 -27.75 -11.55
C ILE A 32 17.06 -28.25 -12.14
N VAL A 33 17.06 -29.41 -12.81
CA VAL A 33 15.85 -29.98 -13.41
C VAL A 33 14.81 -30.31 -12.34
N ILE A 34 15.21 -30.90 -11.20
CA ILE A 34 14.30 -31.18 -10.08
C ILE A 34 13.76 -29.88 -9.50
N GLY A 35 14.60 -28.84 -9.34
CA GLY A 35 14.19 -27.53 -8.86
C GLY A 35 13.16 -26.88 -9.78
N VAL A 36 13.40 -26.89 -11.07
CA VAL A 36 12.47 -26.36 -12.08
C VAL A 36 11.18 -27.18 -12.12
N ALA A 37 11.24 -28.51 -12.10
CA ALA A 37 10.05 -29.38 -12.03
C ALA A 37 9.22 -29.15 -10.76
N ALA A 38 9.87 -28.94 -9.61
CA ALA A 38 9.20 -28.63 -8.36
C ALA A 38 8.49 -27.24 -8.39
N LEU A 39 9.07 -26.26 -9.08
CA LEU A 39 8.42 -24.96 -9.31
C LEU A 39 7.17 -25.11 -10.20
N PHE A 40 7.26 -25.90 -11.27
CA PHE A 40 6.11 -26.17 -12.13
C PHE A 40 5.02 -27.01 -11.46
N SER A 41 5.39 -27.99 -10.62
CA SER A 41 4.43 -28.83 -9.90
C SER A 41 3.65 -28.07 -8.84
N LYS A 42 4.20 -26.99 -8.29
CA LYS A 42 3.50 -26.07 -7.37
C LYS A 42 2.59 -25.07 -8.07
N GLY A 43 2.42 -25.16 -9.39
CA GLY A 43 1.59 -24.24 -10.17
C GLY A 43 2.07 -22.79 -10.16
N LEU A 44 3.35 -22.57 -9.85
CA LEU A 44 4.02 -21.29 -9.95
C LEU A 44 4.35 -21.03 -11.42
N SER A 45 3.36 -20.57 -12.21
CA SER A 45 3.62 -20.01 -13.52
C SER A 45 4.20 -18.60 -13.36
N ALA A 46 5.06 -18.20 -14.30
CA ALA A 46 5.58 -16.82 -14.32
C ALA A 46 4.43 -15.79 -14.26
N ALA A 47 3.32 -16.07 -14.93
CA ALA A 47 2.13 -15.22 -14.91
C ALA A 47 1.51 -15.10 -13.50
N LYS A 48 1.51 -16.17 -12.70
CA LYS A 48 1.01 -16.14 -11.32
C LYS A 48 1.93 -15.34 -10.41
N LEU A 49 3.26 -15.52 -10.58
CA LEU A 49 4.26 -14.75 -9.84
C LEU A 49 4.16 -13.25 -10.19
N TYR A 50 4.04 -12.90 -11.48
CA TYR A 50 3.85 -11.52 -11.90
C TYR A 50 2.58 -10.91 -11.30
N LYS A 51 1.47 -11.65 -11.29
CA LYS A 51 0.22 -11.22 -10.68
C LYS A 51 0.34 -11.04 -9.17
N GLU A 52 1.06 -11.93 -8.48
CA GLU A 52 1.33 -11.79 -7.03
C GLU A 52 2.19 -10.57 -6.73
N ILE A 53 3.27 -10.34 -7.51
CA ILE A 53 4.12 -9.14 -7.37
C ILE A 53 3.31 -7.88 -7.64
N GLU A 54 2.51 -7.85 -8.69
CA GLU A 54 1.65 -6.72 -9.02
C GLU A 54 0.63 -6.43 -7.90
N THR A 55 0.02 -7.46 -7.31
CA THR A 55 -0.91 -7.30 -6.17
C THR A 55 -0.20 -6.86 -4.89
N MET A 56 1.05 -7.24 -4.69
CA MET A 56 1.84 -6.79 -3.52
C MET A 56 2.11 -5.29 -3.55
N ASN A 57 2.27 -4.70 -4.74
CA ASN A 57 2.49 -3.26 -4.92
C ASN A 57 1.20 -2.44 -4.98
N ARG A 58 0.02 -3.08 -4.99
CA ARG A 58 -1.27 -2.38 -4.99
C ARG A 58 -1.71 -2.02 -3.58
N ARG A 59 -2.18 -0.79 -3.44
CA ARG A 59 -2.67 -0.22 -2.18
C ARG A 59 -4.11 0.28 -2.37
N PRO A 60 -5.10 -0.56 -2.06
CA PRO A 60 -6.49 -0.13 -2.11
C PRO A 60 -6.77 0.87 -0.99
N SER A 61 -7.26 2.06 -1.35
CA SER A 61 -7.55 3.14 -0.42
C SER A 61 -8.89 3.78 -0.74
N SER A 62 -9.73 3.94 0.28
CA SER A 62 -10.99 4.65 0.19
C SER A 62 -10.86 6.02 0.81
N LEU A 63 -11.29 7.03 0.07
CA LEU A 63 -11.19 8.45 0.40
C LEU A 63 -12.60 9.00 0.60
N ILE A 64 -12.75 9.93 1.54
CA ILE A 64 -14.02 10.58 1.82
C ILE A 64 -13.87 12.09 1.62
N ALA A 65 -14.58 12.62 0.65
CA ALA A 65 -14.78 14.05 0.52
C ALA A 65 -15.93 14.48 1.43
N VAL A 66 -15.62 14.90 2.64
CA VAL A 66 -16.61 15.49 3.56
C VAL A 66 -16.79 16.96 3.15
N ARG A 67 -17.96 17.29 2.63
CA ARG A 67 -18.23 18.64 2.15
C ARG A 67 -18.84 19.50 3.23
N ASP A 68 -18.33 20.74 3.36
CA ASP A 68 -18.95 21.78 4.17
C ASP A 68 -20.36 22.09 3.63
N SER A 69 -21.38 21.96 4.47
CA SER A 69 -22.79 22.18 4.12
C SER A 69 -23.20 23.65 4.08
N GLY A 70 -22.28 24.57 4.37
CA GLY A 70 -22.51 26.01 4.29
C GLY A 70 -22.86 26.43 2.85
N LYS A 71 -23.88 27.28 2.69
CA LYS A 71 -24.45 27.67 1.37
C LYS A 71 -23.45 28.34 0.41
N LEU A 72 -22.28 28.76 0.88
CA LEU A 72 -21.29 29.53 0.10
C LEU A 72 -19.92 28.84 0.00
N SER A 73 -19.73 27.69 0.65
CA SER A 73 -18.41 27.10 0.66
C SER A 73 -18.35 25.79 -0.14
N ASN A 74 -17.39 25.73 -1.05
CA ASN A 74 -17.00 24.54 -1.79
C ASN A 74 -15.77 23.93 -1.12
N ARG A 75 -15.82 23.82 0.23
CA ARG A 75 -14.70 23.33 1.05
C ARG A 75 -14.90 21.89 1.44
N TYR A 76 -13.78 21.18 1.55
CA TYR A 76 -13.69 19.78 1.95
C TYR A 76 -12.84 19.66 3.20
N LEU A 77 -13.28 18.78 4.11
CA LEU A 77 -12.52 18.46 5.30
C LEU A 77 -11.22 17.75 4.90
N THR A 78 -10.11 18.30 5.38
CA THR A 78 -8.80 17.66 5.29
C THR A 78 -8.24 17.48 6.69
N TYR A 79 -7.38 16.48 6.88
CA TYR A 79 -6.57 16.34 8.09
C TYR A 79 -5.09 16.31 7.71
N TYR A 80 -4.23 16.69 8.65
CA TYR A 80 -2.80 16.62 8.43
C TYR A 80 -2.33 15.17 8.65
N ASP A 81 -1.81 14.58 7.61
CA ASP A 81 -1.25 13.24 7.61
C ASP A 81 0.25 13.33 7.91
N GLU A 82 0.65 13.02 9.14
CA GLU A 82 2.04 13.14 9.60
C GLU A 82 3.02 12.28 8.78
N PRO A 83 2.71 10.99 8.46
CA PRO A 83 3.57 10.18 7.61
C PRO A 83 3.83 10.76 6.23
N TRP A 84 2.84 11.43 5.64
CA TRP A 84 2.95 12.07 4.32
C TRP A 84 3.39 13.52 4.39
N GLY A 85 3.34 14.12 5.57
CA GLY A 85 3.71 15.50 5.82
C GLY A 85 2.85 16.51 5.05
N CYS A 86 1.58 16.18 4.76
CA CYS A 86 0.68 17.04 4.02
C CYS A 86 -0.78 16.90 4.46
N TRP A 87 -1.62 17.83 4.06
CA TRP A 87 -3.06 17.75 4.23
C TRP A 87 -3.68 16.78 3.24
N PHE A 88 -4.57 15.94 3.73
CA PHE A 88 -5.20 14.90 2.91
C PHE A 88 -6.67 14.70 3.27
N LEU A 89 -7.44 14.12 2.34
CA LEU A 89 -8.81 13.72 2.61
C LEU A 89 -8.86 12.58 3.63
N PRO A 90 -9.88 12.50 4.50
CA PRO A 90 -10.11 11.33 5.33
C PRO A 90 -10.03 10.06 4.49
N ASN A 91 -9.19 9.10 4.90
CA ASN A 91 -8.94 7.90 4.12
C ASN A 91 -8.75 6.68 5.00
N HIS A 92 -9.03 5.53 4.44
CA HIS A 92 -8.80 4.25 5.06
C HIS A 92 -8.55 3.18 3.98
N ARG A 93 -7.95 2.06 4.38
CA ARG A 93 -7.76 0.92 3.47
C ARG A 93 -9.12 0.38 3.01
N SER A 94 -9.32 0.26 1.69
CA SER A 94 -10.55 -0.27 1.11
C SER A 94 -10.81 -1.73 1.51
N ARG A 95 -12.09 -2.09 1.62
CA ARG A 95 -12.56 -3.47 1.78
C ARG A 95 -12.84 -4.10 0.42
N ASP A 96 -13.03 -5.43 0.39
CA ASP A 96 -13.22 -6.16 -0.85
C ASP A 96 -14.54 -5.78 -1.53
N SER A 97 -15.64 -5.74 -0.80
CA SER A 97 -16.94 -5.31 -1.31
C SER A 97 -17.22 -3.82 -1.07
N TYR A 98 -18.02 -3.21 -1.96
CA TYR A 98 -18.45 -1.81 -1.80
C TYR A 98 -19.33 -1.59 -0.57
N SER A 99 -20.14 -2.57 -0.19
CA SER A 99 -21.01 -2.47 0.98
C SER A 99 -20.21 -2.49 2.28
N GLU A 100 -19.25 -3.38 2.41
CA GLU A 100 -18.36 -3.44 3.56
C GLU A 100 -17.46 -2.21 3.64
N ASP A 101 -16.97 -1.75 2.49
CA ASP A 101 -16.15 -0.56 2.39
C ASP A 101 -16.93 0.68 2.84
N LYS A 102 -18.17 0.84 2.36
CA LYS A 102 -19.06 1.93 2.78
C LYS A 102 -19.35 1.89 4.28
N ALA A 103 -19.67 0.73 4.84
CA ALA A 103 -19.90 0.56 6.27
C ALA A 103 -18.64 0.94 7.08
N ARG A 104 -17.47 0.50 6.63
CA ARG A 104 -16.19 0.84 7.25
C ARG A 104 -15.89 2.34 7.19
N MET A 105 -16.21 2.99 6.07
CA MET A 105 -16.04 4.43 5.93
C MET A 105 -17.00 5.22 6.82
N SER A 106 -18.24 4.74 6.99
CA SER A 106 -19.19 5.34 7.94
C SER A 106 -18.70 5.22 9.38
N GLU A 107 -18.28 4.02 9.79
CA GLU A 107 -17.68 3.78 11.11
C GLU A 107 -16.43 4.68 11.33
N TYR A 108 -15.58 4.82 10.32
CA TYR A 108 -14.38 5.65 10.38
C TYR A 108 -14.70 7.12 10.60
N LEU A 109 -15.68 7.69 9.87
CA LEU A 109 -16.12 9.07 10.09
C LEU A 109 -16.71 9.25 11.50
N SER A 110 -17.50 8.30 11.95
CA SER A 110 -18.15 8.38 13.28
C SER A 110 -17.13 8.26 14.42
N THR A 111 -16.20 7.32 14.32
CA THR A 111 -15.24 7.05 15.40
C THR A 111 -14.08 8.02 15.43
N GLU A 112 -13.47 8.32 14.26
CA GLU A 112 -12.25 9.13 14.17
C GLU A 112 -12.56 10.63 14.03
N PHE A 113 -13.60 10.98 13.26
CA PHE A 113 -13.99 12.36 13.01
C PHE A 113 -15.20 12.80 13.84
N LYS A 114 -15.71 11.94 14.73
CA LYS A 114 -16.79 12.29 15.67
C LYS A 114 -18.06 12.83 15.01
N ILE A 115 -18.32 12.46 13.76
CA ILE A 115 -19.57 12.79 13.07
C ILE A 115 -20.54 11.63 13.27
N PRO A 116 -21.67 11.80 13.99
CA PRO A 116 -22.64 10.73 14.21
C PRO A 116 -23.14 10.15 12.89
N GLU A 117 -23.38 8.84 12.84
CA GLU A 117 -23.83 8.16 11.61
C GLU A 117 -25.15 8.68 11.08
N ASP A 118 -26.03 9.15 11.95
CA ASP A 118 -27.32 9.76 11.58
C ASP A 118 -27.18 11.16 10.98
N ASP A 119 -26.03 11.81 11.16
CA ASP A 119 -25.80 13.19 10.72
C ASP A 119 -25.17 13.28 9.33
N PHE A 120 -24.89 12.15 8.67
CA PHE A 120 -24.36 12.17 7.30
C PHE A 120 -24.91 11.04 6.42
N THR A 121 -24.81 11.29 5.12
CA THR A 121 -25.04 10.24 4.12
C THR A 121 -23.78 10.06 3.27
N LEU A 122 -23.38 8.81 3.05
CA LEU A 122 -22.20 8.47 2.27
C LEU A 122 -22.60 7.96 0.89
N GLY A 123 -22.23 8.69 -0.16
CA GLY A 123 -22.43 8.35 -1.56
C GLY A 123 -21.13 7.98 -2.26
N PHE A 124 -21.13 6.91 -3.06
CA PHE A 124 -19.98 6.53 -3.88
C PHE A 124 -19.90 7.45 -5.12
N LEU A 125 -18.72 8.01 -5.39
CA LEU A 125 -18.46 8.88 -6.54
C LEU A 125 -17.74 8.18 -7.68
N GLY A 126 -16.84 7.22 -7.38
CA GLY A 126 -16.10 6.51 -8.42
C GLY A 126 -14.76 5.96 -7.94
N THR A 127 -14.03 5.40 -8.91
CA THR A 127 -12.68 4.83 -8.69
C THR A 127 -11.67 5.48 -9.62
N THR A 128 -10.41 5.46 -9.22
CA THR A 128 -9.26 5.73 -10.08
C THR A 128 -8.06 4.90 -9.62
N THR A 129 -7.13 4.68 -10.52
CA THR A 129 -5.86 4.03 -10.22
C THR A 129 -4.74 4.98 -10.56
N SER A 130 -3.78 5.13 -9.66
CA SER A 130 -2.61 5.99 -9.82
C SER A 130 -1.35 5.25 -9.40
N THR A 131 -0.29 5.36 -10.20
CA THR A 131 1.02 4.82 -9.86
C THR A 131 1.96 5.97 -9.57
N LYS A 132 2.54 5.97 -8.37
CA LYS A 132 3.40 7.06 -7.90
C LYS A 132 4.44 6.57 -6.91
N TRP A 133 5.49 7.35 -6.74
CA TRP A 133 6.51 7.11 -5.75
C TRP A 133 5.95 7.26 -4.33
N SER A 134 6.13 6.25 -3.50
CA SER A 134 5.77 6.30 -2.08
C SER A 134 6.96 6.78 -1.28
N THR A 135 6.90 7.98 -0.73
CA THR A 135 7.96 8.54 0.13
C THR A 135 8.09 7.80 1.47
N GLU A 136 7.00 7.18 1.94
CA GLU A 136 7.00 6.37 3.17
C GLU A 136 7.77 5.06 3.00
N HIS A 137 7.75 4.47 1.81
CA HIS A 137 8.31 3.14 1.56
C HIS A 137 9.48 3.14 0.58
N ASP A 138 9.83 4.30 0.03
CA ASP A 138 10.91 4.50 -0.95
C ASP A 138 10.82 3.57 -2.17
N GLU A 139 9.59 3.38 -2.69
CA GLU A 139 9.30 2.52 -3.84
C GLU A 139 8.11 3.03 -4.67
N GLU A 140 8.02 2.62 -5.94
CA GLU A 140 6.85 2.89 -6.77
C GLU A 140 5.69 1.99 -6.35
N ARG A 141 4.51 2.58 -6.11
CA ARG A 141 3.28 1.87 -5.71
C ARG A 141 2.09 2.28 -6.55
N THR A 142 1.22 1.32 -6.78
CA THR A 142 -0.07 1.55 -7.43
C THR A 142 -1.16 1.68 -6.38
N TYR A 143 -1.84 2.81 -6.38
CA TYR A 143 -2.97 3.10 -5.49
C TYR A 143 -4.27 2.92 -6.25
N ASP A 144 -5.16 2.07 -5.73
CA ASP A 144 -6.52 1.90 -6.23
C ASP A 144 -7.46 2.68 -5.32
N TYR A 145 -7.86 3.87 -5.76
CA TYR A 145 -8.71 4.76 -4.98
C TYR A 145 -10.19 4.51 -5.24
N ARG A 146 -10.97 4.53 -4.14
CA ARG A 146 -12.42 4.67 -4.15
C ARG A 146 -12.78 6.00 -3.49
N LEU A 147 -13.54 6.82 -4.16
CA LEU A 147 -13.95 8.12 -3.65
C LEU A 147 -15.41 8.09 -3.24
N TYR A 148 -15.66 8.55 -2.03
CA TYR A 148 -16.97 8.76 -1.46
C TYR A 148 -17.19 10.24 -1.15
N MET A 149 -18.45 10.68 -1.24
CA MET A 149 -18.89 12.00 -0.78
C MET A 149 -19.70 11.83 0.50
N ALA A 150 -19.30 12.45 1.57
CA ALA A 150 -20.10 12.58 2.78
C ALA A 150 -20.85 13.92 2.75
N LYS A 151 -22.18 13.84 2.73
CA LYS A 151 -23.06 15.00 2.91
C LYS A 151 -23.47 15.02 4.39
N VAL A 152 -22.93 15.99 5.11
CA VAL A 152 -23.17 16.12 6.57
C VAL A 152 -24.27 17.15 6.78
N SER A 153 -25.28 16.79 7.57
CA SER A 153 -26.44 17.65 7.89
C SER A 153 -26.13 18.65 9.01
N VAL A 154 -25.34 18.21 9.98
CA VAL A 154 -24.97 19.03 11.14
C VAL A 154 -23.47 18.92 11.37
N LEU A 155 -22.78 20.04 11.43
CA LEU A 155 -21.37 20.12 11.80
C LEU A 155 -21.24 20.86 13.15
N PRO A 156 -20.29 20.48 14.00
CA PRO A 156 -19.97 21.21 15.21
C PRO A 156 -19.62 22.68 14.89
N ALA A 157 -20.09 23.61 15.73
CA ALA A 157 -19.91 25.04 15.46
C ALA A 157 -18.45 25.48 15.44
N ASP A 158 -17.59 24.84 16.23
CA ASP A 158 -16.15 25.06 16.28
C ASP A 158 -15.42 24.62 15.00
N TRP A 159 -16.02 23.72 14.19
CA TRP A 159 -15.46 23.33 12.91
C TRP A 159 -15.77 24.34 11.79
N LEU A 160 -16.76 25.17 11.96
CA LEU A 160 -17.20 26.13 10.94
C LEU A 160 -16.33 27.39 10.91
N LEU A 161 -15.37 27.50 11.83
CA LEU A 161 -14.42 28.59 11.87
C LEU A 161 -13.36 28.45 10.78
N ASP A 162 -12.83 29.59 10.32
CA ASP A 162 -11.67 29.59 9.45
C ASP A 162 -10.41 29.20 10.24
N GLY A 163 -9.55 28.39 9.59
CA GLY A 163 -8.30 27.94 10.17
C GLY A 163 -8.26 26.45 10.50
N GLU A 164 -7.35 26.10 11.41
CA GLU A 164 -7.15 24.71 11.84
C GLU A 164 -7.97 24.45 13.12
N PHE A 165 -8.47 23.24 13.22
CA PHE A 165 -9.18 22.76 14.42
C PHE A 165 -8.78 21.29 14.71
N ILE A 166 -9.10 20.82 15.92
CA ILE A 166 -8.74 19.47 16.36
C ILE A 166 -10.00 18.61 16.46
N VAL A 167 -9.95 17.44 15.87
CA VAL A 167 -10.96 16.40 16.00
C VAL A 167 -10.33 15.14 16.55
N GLY A 168 -10.63 14.81 17.79
CA GLY A 168 -9.92 13.73 18.47
C GLY A 168 -8.42 14.03 18.56
N SER A 169 -7.60 13.21 17.91
CA SER A 169 -6.16 13.43 17.78
C SER A 169 -5.74 14.05 16.45
N LYS A 170 -6.69 14.34 15.56
CA LYS A 170 -6.41 14.80 14.20
C LYS A 170 -6.47 16.32 14.12
N ARG A 171 -5.43 16.91 13.55
CA ARG A 171 -5.41 18.31 13.15
C ARG A 171 -6.12 18.42 11.80
N CYS A 172 -7.18 19.20 11.75
CA CYS A 172 -8.07 19.32 10.60
C CYS A 172 -8.15 20.75 10.11
N ARG A 173 -8.53 20.94 8.85
CA ARG A 173 -8.93 22.22 8.27
C ARG A 173 -9.86 22.03 7.07
N TRP A 174 -10.59 23.06 6.74
CA TRP A 174 -11.35 23.13 5.49
C TRP A 174 -10.51 23.68 4.36
N MET A 175 -10.54 23.01 3.22
CA MET A 175 -9.83 23.45 2.01
C MET A 175 -10.75 23.39 0.81
N THR A 176 -10.67 24.42 -0.04
CA THR A 176 -11.25 24.37 -1.38
C THR A 176 -10.37 23.52 -2.29
N LEU A 177 -10.88 23.13 -3.45
CA LEU A 177 -10.04 22.46 -4.47
C LEU A 177 -8.88 23.34 -4.93
N ASP A 178 -9.10 24.66 -4.98
CA ASP A 178 -8.05 25.58 -5.39
C ASP A 178 -6.98 25.74 -4.31
N ASP A 179 -7.35 25.72 -3.02
CA ASP A 179 -6.38 25.66 -1.92
C ASP A 179 -5.52 24.42 -2.02
N MET A 180 -6.12 23.25 -2.28
CA MET A 180 -5.39 21.99 -2.43
C MET A 180 -4.48 21.98 -3.66
N ARG A 181 -4.92 22.55 -4.78
CA ARG A 181 -4.11 22.67 -6.02
C ARG A 181 -2.93 23.60 -5.86
N ASN A 182 -3.10 24.66 -5.07
CA ASN A 182 -2.08 25.67 -4.82
C ASN A 182 -1.12 25.32 -3.69
N ASP A 183 -1.41 24.27 -2.90
CA ASP A 183 -0.48 23.75 -1.89
C ASP A 183 0.56 22.86 -2.58
N PRO A 184 1.84 23.27 -2.62
CA PRO A 184 2.87 22.56 -3.37
C PRO A 184 3.04 21.10 -2.91
N LYS A 185 2.87 20.85 -1.60
CA LYS A 185 3.06 19.51 -1.02
C LYS A 185 1.90 18.57 -1.34
N ILE A 186 0.68 19.10 -1.27
CA ILE A 186 -0.50 18.33 -1.69
C ILE A 186 -0.42 18.03 -3.19
N TYR A 187 -0.07 19.02 -4.00
CA TYR A 187 0.04 18.83 -5.45
C TYR A 187 1.10 17.80 -5.83
N GLU A 188 2.27 17.84 -5.19
CA GLU A 188 3.34 16.86 -5.41
C GLU A 188 2.88 15.43 -5.14
N ILE A 189 2.15 15.22 -4.03
CA ILE A 189 1.84 13.87 -3.53
C ILE A 189 0.49 13.36 -4.02
N ASN A 190 -0.53 14.23 -4.13
CA ASN A 190 -1.94 13.86 -4.28
C ASN A 190 -2.67 14.59 -5.40
N SER A 191 -1.98 15.12 -6.42
CA SER A 191 -2.62 15.79 -7.56
C SER A 191 -3.64 14.91 -8.28
N ASP A 192 -3.38 13.60 -8.34
CA ASP A 192 -4.28 12.57 -8.86
C ASP A 192 -5.62 12.49 -8.11
N VAL A 193 -5.58 12.58 -6.79
CA VAL A 193 -6.77 12.59 -5.92
C VAL A 193 -7.56 13.87 -6.08
N ILE A 194 -6.87 15.02 -6.13
CA ILE A 194 -7.52 16.33 -6.32
C ILE A 194 -8.21 16.39 -7.69
N GLN A 195 -7.56 15.90 -8.73
CA GLN A 195 -8.15 15.81 -10.05
C GLN A 195 -9.37 14.90 -10.04
N MET A 196 -9.26 13.70 -9.45
CA MET A 196 -10.39 12.76 -9.32
C MET A 196 -11.57 13.39 -8.60
N LEU A 197 -11.34 14.17 -7.53
CA LEU A 197 -12.39 14.90 -6.83
C LEU A 197 -13.02 15.97 -7.73
N GLY A 198 -12.19 16.77 -8.39
CA GLY A 198 -12.65 17.85 -9.27
C GLY A 198 -13.48 17.38 -10.46
N ASP A 199 -13.18 16.19 -11.01
CA ASP A 199 -13.90 15.63 -12.16
C ASP A 199 -15.28 15.05 -11.79
N ARG A 200 -15.60 14.90 -10.49
CA ARG A 200 -16.80 14.19 -10.00
C ARG A 200 -17.78 15.02 -9.18
N ILE A 201 -17.50 16.31 -9.00
CA ILE A 201 -18.33 17.22 -8.17
C ILE A 201 -18.93 18.36 -8.95
#